data_36a15cb3248763022014984dfd91c03c
#
_entry.id   36a15cb3248763022014984dfd91c03c
#
_cell.length_a   1.000
_cell.length_b   1.000
_cell.length_c   1.000
_cell.angle_alpha   90.00
_cell.angle_beta   90.00
_cell.angle_gamma   90.00
#
_symmetry.space_group_name_H-M   'P 1'
#
loop_
_entity.id
_entity.type
_entity.pdbx_description
1 polymer ?
#
loop_
_entity_poly.entity_id
_entity_poly.type
_entity_poly.pdbx_seq_one_letter_code
_entity_poly.pdbx_strand_id
1 'polypeptide(L)'
;MARQQGWFALILALAIAAAALIASYGLQLGLDLRGGSQLTLQVMPAGAIRTIDKEQLEAVKDVLERRINGLGVAESTLQTVGSDQLVLQLPGEQDPTRAAKVLGSTALLEFRAQKAGTEKEMQGLLPLKRQVEAVLAARRPEAQLAEATPSAPGQPPRKTTISDEERSSAFRALGLAIPPGSSEVEQLEFLLAEVNRRVVALYEPAALTGKDLTSAGRSQQSTGNSWEVSLGFNREGGEKFASLTQQIAGTNRLLGIVLDGRSISEASVGPQFKAAGIAGGAASITGNFTAEEARDLEVQLRGGSLPLPVKIVEVRTVGPSLGAENIRSSLVAGIAGLALVALFMVLVYRLPGVVAVLALSLYALFNLAIYALIPVTLTLPGIAGFILSVGMAVDANVLIFERVKEELRAGNTLIRSIDTGFSLAFSSILDGHVTGLISCVALFFLGTGLVKGFAVTLAIGLLLSLFTALTCTRSLLRLLMSYPALRRPTYFVPARELPSGAA
;
A
#
# COMPACT_ATOMS: atom_id res chain seq x y z
N MET A 1 12.51 -33.71 37.50
CA MET A 1 13.41 -33.48 36.37
C MET A 1 12.68 -33.59 35.03
N ALA A 2 11.99 -34.67 34.69
CA ALA A 2 11.32 -34.85 33.39
C ALA A 2 10.34 -33.70 33.00
N ARG A 3 9.51 -33.19 33.91
CA ARG A 3 8.56 -32.10 33.66
C ARG A 3 9.24 -30.77 33.32
N GLN A 4 10.43 -30.49 33.88
CA GLN A 4 11.16 -29.24 33.61
C GLN A 4 11.92 -29.31 32.28
N GLN A 5 12.45 -30.49 31.94
CA GLN A 5 13.06 -30.75 30.63
C GLN A 5 12.01 -30.66 29.49
N GLY A 6 10.74 -31.07 29.76
CA GLY A 6 9.67 -30.94 28.82
C GLY A 6 9.33 -29.47 28.48
N TRP A 7 9.27 -28.59 29.49
CA TRP A 7 9.04 -27.15 29.24
C TRP A 7 10.20 -26.49 28.48
N PHE A 8 11.45 -26.87 28.82
CA PHE A 8 12.61 -26.35 28.09
C PHE A 8 12.62 -26.83 26.63
N ALA A 9 12.32 -28.10 26.38
CA ALA A 9 12.20 -28.64 25.02
C ALA A 9 11.11 -27.92 24.22
N LEU A 10 9.97 -27.61 24.87
CA LEU A 10 8.89 -26.83 24.22
C LEU A 10 9.35 -25.41 23.87
N ILE A 11 10.03 -24.70 24.77
CA ILE A 11 10.55 -23.35 24.51
C ILE A 11 11.56 -23.39 23.37
N LEU A 12 12.45 -24.38 23.35
CA LEU A 12 13.43 -24.55 22.28
C LEU A 12 12.74 -24.85 20.93
N ALA A 13 11.73 -25.73 20.90
CA ALA A 13 10.95 -26.01 19.72
C ALA A 13 10.22 -24.75 19.20
N LEU A 14 9.63 -23.95 20.10
CA LEU A 14 9.01 -22.68 19.75
C LEU A 14 10.03 -21.68 19.19
N ALA A 15 11.24 -21.63 19.75
CA ALA A 15 12.29 -20.74 19.26
C ALA A 15 12.76 -21.14 17.85
N ILE A 16 12.91 -22.44 17.57
CA ILE A 16 13.24 -22.94 16.23
C ILE A 16 12.12 -22.64 15.24
N ALA A 17 10.87 -22.87 15.65
CA ALA A 17 9.69 -22.54 14.82
C ALA A 17 9.61 -21.04 14.53
N ALA A 18 9.87 -20.19 15.52
CA ALA A 18 9.90 -18.73 15.36
C ALA A 18 10.98 -18.29 14.37
N ALA A 19 12.19 -18.85 14.46
CA ALA A 19 13.26 -18.56 13.50
C ALA A 19 12.90 -19.02 12.07
N ALA A 20 12.29 -20.20 11.93
CA ALA A 20 11.81 -20.70 10.64
C ALA A 20 10.70 -19.80 10.03
N LEU A 21 9.76 -19.31 10.86
CA LEU A 21 8.71 -18.40 10.42
C LEU A 21 9.29 -17.08 9.89
N ILE A 22 10.23 -16.48 10.60
CA ILE A 22 10.89 -15.26 10.16
C ILE A 22 11.62 -15.46 8.82
N ALA A 23 12.31 -16.61 8.66
CA ALA A 23 13.03 -16.93 7.44
C ALA A 23 12.09 -17.18 6.24
N SER A 24 10.89 -17.71 6.50
CA SER A 24 9.93 -18.07 5.44
C SER A 24 9.06 -16.91 4.98
N TYR A 25 8.60 -16.07 5.90
CA TYR A 25 7.63 -15.00 5.61
C TYR A 25 8.27 -13.61 5.54
N GLY A 26 9.41 -13.39 6.20
CA GLY A 26 10.03 -12.07 6.30
C GLY A 26 9.21 -11.06 7.12
N LEU A 27 9.70 -9.82 7.21
CA LEU A 27 9.02 -8.72 7.89
C LEU A 27 8.51 -7.71 6.86
N GLN A 28 7.26 -7.30 6.98
CA GLN A 28 6.70 -6.25 6.14
C GLN A 28 7.08 -4.87 6.69
N LEU A 29 7.77 -4.09 5.87
CA LEU A 29 8.25 -2.76 6.23
C LEU A 29 7.33 -1.69 5.66
N GLY A 30 6.94 -0.73 6.48
CA GLY A 30 6.09 0.40 6.08
C GLY A 30 6.83 1.44 5.24
N LEU A 31 6.06 2.42 4.78
CA LEU A 31 6.53 3.51 3.93
C LEU A 31 7.75 4.25 4.52
N ASP A 32 7.75 4.50 5.83
CA ASP A 32 8.81 5.24 6.51
C ASP A 32 10.17 4.51 6.50
N LEU A 33 10.15 3.20 6.26
CA LEU A 33 11.32 2.32 6.25
C LEU A 33 11.76 1.92 4.85
N ARG A 34 10.81 1.56 3.97
CA ARG A 34 11.09 1.18 2.57
C ARG A 34 11.26 2.38 1.64
N GLY A 35 10.74 3.54 2.04
CA GLY A 35 10.47 4.63 1.13
C GLY A 35 9.25 4.34 0.26
N GLY A 36 8.85 5.30 -0.56
CA GLY A 36 7.69 5.19 -1.44
C GLY A 36 6.77 6.40 -1.31
N SER A 37 5.50 6.25 -1.69
CA SER A 37 4.55 7.35 -1.77
C SER A 37 3.29 7.09 -0.93
N GLN A 38 2.77 8.15 -0.32
CA GLN A 38 1.46 8.19 0.33
C GLN A 38 0.58 9.19 -0.41
N LEU A 39 -0.62 8.74 -0.77
CA LEU A 39 -1.64 9.55 -1.42
C LEU A 39 -2.84 9.67 -0.47
N THR A 40 -3.26 10.90 -0.18
CA THR A 40 -4.53 11.14 0.49
C THR A 40 -5.56 11.49 -0.56
N LEU A 41 -6.58 10.67 -0.67
CA LEU A 41 -7.67 10.75 -1.64
C LEU A 41 -8.92 11.22 -0.91
N GLN A 42 -9.55 12.29 -1.39
CA GLN A 42 -10.85 12.72 -0.91
C GLN A 42 -11.92 12.30 -1.91
N VAL A 43 -12.92 11.58 -1.43
CA VAL A 43 -14.11 11.22 -2.22
C VAL A 43 -14.98 12.46 -2.33
N MET A 44 -15.41 12.79 -3.54
CA MET A 44 -16.19 13.99 -3.82
C MET A 44 -17.65 13.62 -4.08
N PRO A 45 -18.60 14.37 -3.53
CA PRO A 45 -20.01 14.19 -3.87
C PRO A 45 -20.24 14.49 -5.35
N ALA A 46 -21.09 13.69 -6.01
CA ALA A 46 -21.42 13.85 -7.42
C ALA A 46 -22.88 13.50 -7.72
N GLY A 47 -23.45 14.14 -8.73
CA GLY A 47 -24.83 13.92 -9.16
C GLY A 47 -25.84 14.28 -8.08
N ALA A 48 -26.69 13.32 -7.69
CA ALA A 48 -27.72 13.47 -6.65
C ALA A 48 -27.16 13.25 -5.23
N ILE A 49 -25.93 12.76 -5.09
CA ILE A 49 -25.31 12.42 -3.81
C ILE A 49 -24.63 13.67 -3.23
N ARG A 50 -25.16 14.15 -2.09
CA ARG A 50 -24.61 15.33 -1.41
C ARG A 50 -23.76 14.98 -0.19
N THR A 51 -24.03 13.84 0.43
CA THR A 51 -23.27 13.32 1.58
C THR A 51 -22.80 11.92 1.26
N ILE A 52 -21.55 11.62 1.60
CA ILE A 52 -20.95 10.31 1.37
C ILE A 52 -21.28 9.44 2.56
N ASP A 53 -21.93 8.31 2.34
CA ASP A 53 -22.16 7.30 3.33
C ASP A 53 -21.05 6.23 3.35
N LYS A 54 -21.09 5.37 4.35
CA LYS A 54 -20.05 4.34 4.52
C LYS A 54 -20.06 3.32 3.39
N GLU A 55 -21.21 2.98 2.84
CA GLU A 55 -21.36 2.01 1.75
C GLU A 55 -20.74 2.56 0.45
N GLN A 56 -20.97 3.84 0.16
CA GLN A 56 -20.37 4.53 -0.98
C GLN A 56 -18.85 4.64 -0.87
N LEU A 57 -18.35 4.92 0.34
CA LEU A 57 -16.91 4.99 0.60
C LEU A 57 -16.24 3.62 0.43
N GLU A 58 -16.86 2.54 0.91
CA GLU A 58 -16.36 1.17 0.69
C GLU A 58 -16.42 0.78 -0.79
N ALA A 59 -17.47 1.15 -1.53
CA ALA A 59 -17.55 0.89 -2.97
C ALA A 59 -16.42 1.60 -3.76
N VAL A 60 -16.06 2.83 -3.38
CA VAL A 60 -14.90 3.53 -3.94
C VAL A 60 -13.61 2.80 -3.58
N LYS A 61 -13.46 2.41 -2.33
CA LYS A 61 -12.30 1.68 -1.82
C LYS A 61 -12.07 0.37 -2.58
N ASP A 62 -13.12 -0.43 -2.81
CA ASP A 62 -13.04 -1.68 -3.56
C ASP A 62 -12.51 -1.49 -4.99
N VAL A 63 -12.95 -0.42 -5.67
CA VAL A 63 -12.44 -0.09 -7.01
C VAL A 63 -10.97 0.30 -6.96
N LEU A 64 -10.59 1.15 -5.99
CA LEU A 64 -9.21 1.57 -5.82
C LEU A 64 -8.29 0.39 -5.48
N GLU A 65 -8.71 -0.53 -4.62
CA GLU A 65 -7.95 -1.75 -4.30
C GLU A 65 -7.71 -2.62 -5.54
N ARG A 66 -8.72 -2.81 -6.38
CA ARG A 66 -8.52 -3.54 -7.66
C ARG A 66 -7.51 -2.86 -8.58
N ARG A 67 -7.54 -1.52 -8.66
CA ARG A 67 -6.57 -0.75 -9.45
C ARG A 67 -5.16 -0.83 -8.88
N ILE A 68 -5.01 -0.72 -7.57
CA ILE A 68 -3.72 -0.83 -6.86
C ILE A 68 -3.11 -2.21 -7.12
N ASN A 69 -3.90 -3.27 -6.98
CA ASN A 69 -3.47 -4.63 -7.26
C ASN A 69 -3.05 -4.80 -8.73
N GLY A 70 -3.76 -4.14 -9.67
CA GLY A 70 -3.41 -4.13 -11.10
C GLY A 70 -2.10 -3.38 -11.41
N LEU A 71 -1.74 -2.37 -10.63
CA LEU A 71 -0.45 -1.68 -10.74
C LEU A 71 0.73 -2.59 -10.36
N GLY A 72 0.46 -3.67 -9.60
CA GLY A 72 1.48 -4.61 -9.17
C GLY A 72 2.36 -4.08 -8.04
N VAL A 73 1.88 -3.08 -7.29
CA VAL A 73 2.57 -2.58 -6.10
C VAL A 73 2.32 -3.57 -4.95
N ALA A 74 3.38 -4.25 -4.54
CA ALA A 74 3.32 -5.18 -3.42
C ALA A 74 3.17 -4.41 -2.09
N GLU A 75 2.39 -4.99 -1.16
CA GLU A 75 2.26 -4.49 0.22
C GLU A 75 1.62 -3.09 0.35
N SER A 76 0.81 -2.68 -0.63
CA SER A 76 0.04 -1.43 -0.53
C SER A 76 -1.03 -1.51 0.56
N THR A 77 -1.28 -0.40 1.25
CA THR A 77 -2.34 -0.32 2.27
C THR A 77 -3.29 0.82 1.93
N LEU A 78 -4.59 0.53 1.91
CA LEU A 78 -5.64 1.52 1.70
C LEU A 78 -6.54 1.58 2.94
N GLN A 79 -6.55 2.73 3.61
CA GLN A 79 -7.27 2.94 4.86
C GLN A 79 -8.26 4.10 4.75
N THR A 80 -9.43 3.91 5.35
CA THR A 80 -10.43 4.97 5.48
C THR A 80 -10.06 5.89 6.64
N VAL A 81 -10.11 7.20 6.41
CA VAL A 81 -9.86 8.24 7.41
C VAL A 81 -11.03 9.22 7.41
N GLY A 82 -11.70 9.37 8.54
CA GLY A 82 -12.93 10.17 8.61
C GLY A 82 -14.08 9.57 7.82
N SER A 83 -14.93 10.42 7.25
CA SER A 83 -16.13 10.03 6.52
C SER A 83 -15.99 10.03 5.01
N ASP A 84 -14.96 10.69 4.46
CA ASP A 84 -14.83 10.98 3.03
C ASP A 84 -13.40 10.86 2.48
N GLN A 85 -12.44 10.40 3.30
CA GLN A 85 -11.05 10.31 2.89
C GLN A 85 -10.53 8.87 2.91
N LEU A 86 -9.62 8.60 1.97
CA LEU A 86 -8.87 7.36 1.87
C LEU A 86 -7.38 7.69 1.84
N VAL A 87 -6.60 7.05 2.68
CA VAL A 87 -5.14 7.15 2.70
C VAL A 87 -4.56 5.89 2.10
N LEU A 88 -3.85 6.05 1.02
CA LEU A 88 -3.14 5.00 0.31
C LEU A 88 -1.64 5.12 0.56
N GLN A 89 -1.03 4.03 0.99
CA GLN A 89 0.43 3.91 1.10
C GLN A 89 0.93 2.92 0.06
N LEU A 90 1.94 3.33 -0.69
CA LEU A 90 2.59 2.57 -1.78
C LEU A 90 4.08 2.42 -1.46
N PRO A 91 4.48 1.45 -0.62
CA PRO A 91 5.88 1.23 -0.31
C PRO A 91 6.66 0.84 -1.57
N GLY A 92 7.84 1.45 -1.77
CA GLY A 92 8.69 1.19 -2.92
C GLY A 92 8.28 1.87 -4.24
N GLU A 93 7.10 2.49 -4.32
CA GLU A 93 6.67 3.24 -5.51
C GLU A 93 7.31 4.65 -5.50
N GLN A 94 8.07 4.94 -6.55
CA GLN A 94 8.81 6.20 -6.68
C GLN A 94 8.10 7.23 -7.55
N ASP A 95 7.10 6.80 -8.35
CA ASP A 95 6.31 7.69 -9.19
C ASP A 95 4.88 7.87 -8.64
N PRO A 96 4.69 8.78 -7.67
CA PRO A 96 3.37 9.09 -7.14
C PRO A 96 2.46 9.71 -8.19
N THR A 97 3.01 10.37 -9.22
CA THR A 97 2.24 11.05 -10.26
C THR A 97 1.48 10.04 -11.11
N ARG A 98 2.14 8.95 -11.47
CA ARG A 98 1.53 7.84 -12.20
C ARG A 98 0.43 7.16 -11.38
N ALA A 99 0.73 6.81 -10.13
CA ALA A 99 -0.25 6.22 -9.23
C ALA A 99 -1.46 7.16 -9.07
N ALA A 100 -1.22 8.45 -8.87
CA ALA A 100 -2.24 9.48 -8.78
C ALA A 100 -3.13 9.54 -10.02
N LYS A 101 -2.55 9.47 -11.22
CA LYS A 101 -3.28 9.50 -12.49
C LYS A 101 -4.18 8.27 -12.67
N VAL A 102 -3.68 7.07 -12.37
CA VAL A 102 -4.43 5.83 -12.52
C VAL A 102 -5.57 5.73 -11.50
N LEU A 103 -5.33 6.17 -10.26
CA LEU A 103 -6.29 6.07 -9.17
C LEU A 103 -7.32 7.20 -9.18
N GLY A 104 -6.91 8.42 -9.59
CA GLY A 104 -7.77 9.60 -9.60
C GLY A 104 -8.75 9.65 -10.77
N SER A 105 -8.53 8.86 -11.84
CA SER A 105 -9.46 8.81 -12.98
C SER A 105 -10.75 8.10 -12.60
N THR A 106 -11.89 8.60 -13.06
CA THR A 106 -13.18 7.91 -12.87
C THR A 106 -13.27 6.63 -13.69
N ALA A 107 -12.48 6.53 -14.76
CA ALA A 107 -12.48 5.45 -15.75
C ALA A 107 -13.90 5.12 -16.28
N LEU A 108 -14.68 6.17 -16.49
CA LEU A 108 -15.99 6.06 -17.11
C LEU A 108 -15.80 5.83 -18.61
N LEU A 109 -15.79 4.55 -19.00
CA LEU A 109 -15.70 4.16 -20.40
C LEU A 109 -17.09 4.13 -21.02
N GLU A 110 -17.22 4.75 -22.19
CA GLU A 110 -18.46 4.85 -22.95
C GLU A 110 -18.21 4.58 -24.43
N PHE A 111 -19.11 3.84 -25.06
CA PHE A 111 -19.12 3.60 -26.48
C PHE A 111 -20.33 4.33 -27.09
N ARG A 112 -20.07 5.21 -28.06
CA ARG A 112 -21.04 6.13 -28.58
C ARG A 112 -21.01 6.13 -30.12
N ALA A 113 -22.16 6.16 -30.75
CA ALA A 113 -22.27 6.41 -32.20
C ALA A 113 -22.11 7.91 -32.49
N GLN A 114 -21.45 8.27 -33.56
CA GLN A 114 -21.46 9.65 -34.04
C GLN A 114 -22.88 10.02 -34.49
N LYS A 115 -23.35 11.22 -34.19
CA LYS A 115 -24.64 11.74 -34.64
C LYS A 115 -24.65 11.86 -36.17
N ALA A 116 -25.76 11.49 -36.79
CA ALA A 116 -25.95 11.66 -38.22
C ALA A 116 -25.91 13.14 -38.62
N GLY A 117 -25.26 13.45 -39.73
CA GLY A 117 -25.16 14.82 -40.26
C GLY A 117 -24.01 15.65 -39.67
N THR A 118 -23.21 15.07 -38.76
CA THR A 118 -22.04 15.75 -38.11
C THR A 118 -20.71 15.35 -38.73
N GLU A 119 -20.71 14.60 -39.84
CA GLU A 119 -19.52 13.99 -40.45
C GLU A 119 -18.48 15.06 -40.87
N LYS A 120 -18.95 16.17 -41.45
CA LYS A 120 -18.09 17.28 -41.90
C LYS A 120 -17.42 18.00 -40.72
N GLU A 121 -18.16 18.22 -39.63
CA GLU A 121 -17.65 18.88 -38.43
C GLU A 121 -16.61 18.00 -37.75
N MET A 122 -16.88 16.71 -37.64
CA MET A 122 -15.93 15.71 -37.09
C MET A 122 -14.65 15.66 -37.92
N GLN A 123 -14.76 15.65 -39.27
CA GLN A 123 -13.59 15.66 -40.16
C GLN A 123 -12.73 16.92 -40.01
N GLY A 124 -13.31 18.03 -39.61
CA GLY A 124 -12.56 19.27 -39.31
C GLY A 124 -11.84 19.24 -37.97
N LEU A 125 -12.43 18.62 -36.94
CA LEU A 125 -11.90 18.61 -35.58
C LEU A 125 -10.82 17.54 -35.34
N LEU A 126 -10.94 16.34 -35.94
CA LEU A 126 -10.03 15.22 -35.70
C LEU A 126 -8.58 15.48 -36.11
N PRO A 127 -8.26 16.11 -37.26
CA PRO A 127 -6.88 16.43 -37.61
C PRO A 127 -6.24 17.37 -36.60
N LEU A 128 -6.96 18.40 -36.14
CA LEU A 128 -6.49 19.34 -35.12
C LEU A 128 -6.24 18.62 -33.78
N LYS A 129 -7.18 17.77 -33.35
CA LYS A 129 -7.00 16.93 -32.15
C LYS A 129 -5.72 16.14 -32.22
N ARG A 130 -5.52 15.36 -33.31
CA ARG A 130 -4.34 14.51 -33.49
C ARG A 130 -3.03 15.29 -33.55
N GLN A 131 -3.05 16.48 -34.16
CA GLN A 131 -1.88 17.35 -34.23
C GLN A 131 -1.50 17.86 -32.84
N VAL A 132 -2.46 18.35 -32.03
CA VAL A 132 -2.21 18.84 -30.67
C VAL A 132 -1.76 17.69 -29.75
N GLU A 133 -2.39 16.52 -29.84
CA GLU A 133 -1.97 15.32 -29.09
C GLU A 133 -0.55 14.89 -29.44
N ALA A 134 -0.16 14.91 -30.71
CA ALA A 134 1.18 14.56 -31.15
C ALA A 134 2.25 15.51 -30.60
N VAL A 135 1.96 16.82 -30.60
CA VAL A 135 2.88 17.84 -30.08
C VAL A 135 3.00 17.74 -28.55
N LEU A 136 1.92 17.54 -27.83
CA LEU A 136 1.95 17.32 -26.39
C LEU A 136 2.69 16.03 -26.01
N ALA A 137 2.51 14.96 -26.79
CA ALA A 137 3.23 13.70 -26.58
C ALA A 137 4.74 13.86 -26.76
N ALA A 138 5.16 14.59 -27.80
CA ALA A 138 6.60 14.84 -28.07
C ALA A 138 7.30 15.69 -26.99
N ARG A 139 6.54 16.43 -26.20
CA ARG A 139 7.09 17.29 -25.13
C ARG A 139 7.17 16.61 -23.76
N ARG A 140 6.67 15.37 -23.63
CA ARG A 140 6.83 14.61 -22.40
C ARG A 140 8.32 14.24 -22.19
N PRO A 141 8.85 14.30 -20.95
CA PRO A 141 10.26 13.98 -20.68
C PRO A 141 10.70 12.61 -21.18
N GLU A 142 9.79 11.65 -21.19
CA GLU A 142 10.01 10.27 -21.65
C GLU A 142 10.18 10.15 -23.17
N ALA A 143 9.50 11.02 -23.94
CA ALA A 143 9.65 11.06 -25.40
C ALA A 143 11.00 11.65 -25.83
N GLN A 144 11.57 12.56 -25.06
CA GLN A 144 12.89 13.16 -25.31
C GLN A 144 14.04 12.17 -25.12
N LEU A 145 13.86 11.15 -24.27
CA LEU A 145 14.82 10.04 -24.12
C LEU A 145 14.70 9.00 -25.25
N ALA A 146 13.51 8.87 -25.88
CA ALA A 146 13.28 7.95 -27.00
C ALA A 146 13.72 8.50 -28.37
N GLU A 147 13.82 9.82 -28.53
CA GLU A 147 14.32 10.46 -29.77
C GLU A 147 15.80 10.21 -30.04
N ALA A 148 16.55 9.66 -29.06
CA ALA A 148 17.95 9.24 -29.26
C ALA A 148 18.09 7.94 -30.10
N THR A 149 16.99 7.27 -30.49
CA THR A 149 16.99 6.09 -31.34
C THR A 149 16.54 6.46 -32.77
N PRO A 150 17.32 6.17 -33.83
CA PRO A 150 16.96 6.56 -35.19
C PRO A 150 15.65 5.90 -35.64
N SER A 151 14.70 6.71 -36.14
CA SER A 151 13.42 6.28 -36.70
C SER A 151 13.65 5.32 -37.88
N ALA A 152 12.82 4.28 -37.97
CA ALA A 152 12.85 3.34 -39.11
C ALA A 152 12.61 4.07 -40.45
N PRO A 153 13.27 3.71 -41.53
CA PRO A 153 13.13 4.39 -42.82
C PRO A 153 11.74 4.14 -43.42
N GLY A 154 11.01 5.21 -43.69
CA GLY A 154 9.75 5.17 -44.43
C GLY A 154 8.53 5.85 -43.79
N GLN A 155 8.61 6.42 -42.59
CA GLN A 155 7.52 7.23 -42.04
C GLN A 155 7.75 8.73 -42.33
N PRO A 156 6.69 9.48 -42.74
CA PRO A 156 6.80 10.93 -42.87
C PRO A 156 7.14 11.55 -41.49
N PRO A 157 7.98 12.58 -41.46
CA PRO A 157 8.38 13.22 -40.19
C PRO A 157 7.11 13.73 -39.48
N ARG A 158 6.93 13.28 -38.23
CA ARG A 158 5.85 13.82 -37.37
C ARG A 158 6.19 15.29 -37.13
N LYS A 159 5.25 16.18 -37.43
CA LYS A 159 5.35 17.58 -36.99
C LYS A 159 5.33 17.62 -35.48
N THR A 160 6.48 17.74 -34.86
CA THR A 160 6.66 17.80 -33.39
C THR A 160 6.50 19.23 -32.84
N THR A 161 6.26 20.18 -33.70
CA THR A 161 6.05 21.59 -33.32
C THR A 161 4.81 22.16 -34.04
N ILE A 162 4.03 22.91 -33.32
CA ILE A 162 2.98 23.79 -33.86
C ILE A 162 3.54 25.22 -33.85
N SER A 163 3.52 25.91 -34.96
CA SER A 163 3.96 27.30 -35.01
C SER A 163 2.94 28.20 -34.25
N ASP A 164 3.42 29.35 -33.78
CA ASP A 164 2.57 30.33 -33.11
C ASP A 164 1.38 30.80 -33.99
N GLU A 165 1.60 30.83 -35.32
CA GLU A 165 0.53 31.16 -36.29
C GLU A 165 -0.50 30.03 -36.40
N GLU A 166 -0.06 28.77 -36.50
CA GLU A 166 -0.96 27.61 -36.56
C GLU A 166 -1.78 27.51 -35.25
N ARG A 167 -1.16 27.73 -34.09
CA ARG A 167 -1.83 27.74 -32.79
C ARG A 167 -2.87 28.87 -32.71
N SER A 168 -2.47 30.10 -33.04
CA SER A 168 -3.37 31.25 -33.05
C SER A 168 -4.52 31.09 -34.05
N SER A 169 -4.27 30.45 -35.19
CA SER A 169 -5.31 30.14 -36.17
C SER A 169 -6.30 29.10 -35.65
N ALA A 170 -5.83 28.08 -34.92
CA ALA A 170 -6.69 27.06 -34.31
C ALA A 170 -7.61 27.69 -33.24
N PHE A 171 -7.08 28.55 -32.38
CA PHE A 171 -7.88 29.29 -31.38
C PHE A 171 -8.95 30.13 -32.07
N ARG A 172 -8.59 30.88 -33.12
CA ARG A 172 -9.57 31.69 -33.93
C ARG A 172 -10.62 30.86 -34.63
N ALA A 173 -10.21 29.74 -35.22
CA ALA A 173 -11.15 28.82 -35.90
C ALA A 173 -12.20 28.24 -34.96
N LEU A 174 -11.85 28.07 -33.69
CA LEU A 174 -12.75 27.60 -32.64
C LEU A 174 -13.48 28.73 -31.90
N GLY A 175 -13.20 29.99 -32.26
CA GLY A 175 -13.77 31.17 -31.54
C GLY A 175 -13.30 31.30 -30.08
N LEU A 176 -12.08 30.84 -29.77
CA LEU A 176 -11.53 30.84 -28.44
C LEU A 176 -10.53 31.99 -28.26
N ALA A 177 -10.50 32.61 -27.08
CA ALA A 177 -9.46 33.51 -26.68
C ALA A 177 -8.27 32.73 -26.08
N ILE A 178 -7.05 33.15 -26.40
CA ILE A 178 -5.84 32.57 -25.78
C ILE A 178 -5.80 33.03 -24.32
N PRO A 179 -5.68 32.11 -23.35
CA PRO A 179 -5.60 32.47 -21.94
C PRO A 179 -4.39 33.41 -21.67
N PRO A 180 -4.57 34.58 -21.08
CA PRO A 180 -3.46 35.50 -20.84
C PRO A 180 -2.46 34.93 -19.82
N GLY A 181 -1.16 35.04 -20.12
CA GLY A 181 -0.09 34.61 -19.21
C GLY A 181 0.16 33.09 -19.16
N SER A 182 -0.54 32.30 -19.99
CA SER A 182 -0.35 30.84 -20.05
C SER A 182 0.87 30.47 -20.90
N SER A 183 1.58 29.42 -20.47
CA SER A 183 2.65 28.79 -21.25
C SER A 183 2.10 28.12 -22.52
N GLU A 184 2.97 27.83 -23.46
CA GLU A 184 2.59 27.12 -24.70
C GLU A 184 1.91 25.78 -24.43
N VAL A 185 2.43 25.02 -23.46
CA VAL A 185 1.86 23.72 -23.06
C VAL A 185 0.46 23.88 -22.50
N GLU A 186 0.24 24.83 -21.61
CA GLU A 186 -1.09 25.14 -21.05
C GLU A 186 -2.09 25.56 -22.12
N GLN A 187 -1.64 26.35 -23.11
CA GLN A 187 -2.47 26.72 -24.25
C GLN A 187 -2.89 25.50 -25.09
N LEU A 188 -1.95 24.57 -25.34
CA LEU A 188 -2.23 23.34 -26.09
C LEU A 188 -3.15 22.39 -25.31
N GLU A 189 -2.97 22.28 -24.01
CA GLU A 189 -3.85 21.48 -23.14
C GLU A 189 -5.27 22.06 -23.11
N PHE A 190 -5.41 23.37 -23.00
CA PHE A 190 -6.69 24.06 -23.07
C PHE A 190 -7.37 23.83 -24.43
N LEU A 191 -6.60 23.98 -25.52
CA LEU A 191 -7.10 23.72 -26.87
C LEU A 191 -7.56 22.29 -27.05
N LEU A 192 -6.78 21.32 -26.57
CA LEU A 192 -7.13 19.90 -26.63
C LEU A 192 -8.40 19.58 -25.84
N ALA A 193 -8.53 20.16 -24.64
CA ALA A 193 -9.73 19.99 -23.81
C ALA A 193 -10.99 20.50 -24.53
N GLU A 194 -10.90 21.68 -25.16
CA GLU A 194 -12.03 22.24 -25.90
C GLU A 194 -12.38 21.47 -27.16
N VAL A 195 -11.36 21.03 -27.93
CA VAL A 195 -11.57 20.16 -29.10
C VAL A 195 -12.22 18.84 -28.67
N ASN A 196 -11.74 18.20 -27.60
CA ASN A 196 -12.35 16.97 -27.07
C ASN A 196 -13.80 17.20 -26.65
N ARG A 197 -14.11 18.32 -25.97
CA ARG A 197 -15.49 18.66 -25.59
C ARG A 197 -16.40 18.76 -26.79
N ARG A 198 -15.96 19.41 -27.87
CA ARG A 198 -16.72 19.52 -29.13
C ARG A 198 -16.88 18.17 -29.83
N VAL A 199 -15.80 17.39 -29.92
CA VAL A 199 -15.82 16.03 -30.48
C VAL A 199 -16.84 15.16 -29.74
N VAL A 200 -16.82 15.17 -28.40
CA VAL A 200 -17.74 14.37 -27.57
C VAL A 200 -19.20 14.85 -27.74
N ALA A 201 -19.43 16.16 -27.95
CA ALA A 201 -20.79 16.69 -28.24
C ALA A 201 -21.39 16.20 -29.55
N LEU A 202 -20.56 15.76 -30.50
CA LEU A 202 -20.99 15.20 -31.79
C LEU A 202 -21.40 13.71 -31.70
N TYR A 203 -21.27 13.08 -30.54
CA TYR A 203 -21.73 11.72 -30.33
C TYR A 203 -23.12 11.66 -29.70
N GLU A 204 -23.82 10.57 -29.95
CA GLU A 204 -25.06 10.19 -29.28
C GLU A 204 -24.79 9.82 -27.81
N PRO A 205 -25.81 9.70 -26.95
CA PRO A 205 -25.65 9.13 -25.61
C PRO A 205 -24.99 7.76 -25.68
N ALA A 206 -24.32 7.38 -24.57
CA ALA A 206 -23.61 6.11 -24.50
C ALA A 206 -24.55 4.92 -24.71
N ALA A 207 -24.23 4.05 -25.68
CA ALA A 207 -24.97 2.83 -25.94
C ALA A 207 -24.57 1.70 -24.98
N LEU A 208 -23.27 1.65 -24.61
CA LEU A 208 -22.76 0.76 -23.59
C LEU A 208 -21.63 1.44 -22.81
N THR A 209 -21.36 0.95 -21.61
CA THR A 209 -20.42 1.56 -20.66
C THR A 209 -19.46 0.52 -20.09
N GLY A 210 -18.50 0.96 -19.31
CA GLY A 210 -17.56 0.08 -18.60
C GLY A 210 -18.21 -0.96 -17.70
N LYS A 211 -19.48 -0.83 -17.32
CA LYS A 211 -20.24 -1.84 -16.57
C LYS A 211 -20.52 -3.11 -17.39
N ASP A 212 -20.53 -2.99 -18.68
CA ASP A 212 -20.75 -4.09 -19.64
C ASP A 212 -19.46 -4.88 -19.91
N LEU A 213 -18.30 -4.47 -19.36
CA LEU A 213 -17.02 -5.16 -19.50
C LEU A 213 -16.88 -6.33 -18.51
N THR A 214 -16.30 -7.42 -18.99
CA THR A 214 -15.87 -8.56 -18.19
C THR A 214 -14.37 -8.66 -18.05
N SER A 215 -13.64 -8.19 -19.06
CA SER A 215 -12.18 -8.24 -19.09
C SER A 215 -11.59 -7.10 -19.90
N ALA A 216 -10.39 -6.69 -19.53
CA ALA A 216 -9.52 -5.86 -20.33
C ALA A 216 -8.11 -6.45 -20.30
N GLY A 217 -7.40 -6.38 -21.43
CA GLY A 217 -6.03 -6.86 -21.58
C GLY A 217 -5.27 -5.98 -22.55
N ARG A 218 -3.96 -6.05 -22.58
CA ARG A 218 -3.13 -5.32 -23.52
C ARG A 218 -2.37 -6.26 -24.44
N SER A 219 -2.18 -5.85 -25.68
CA SER A 219 -1.37 -6.56 -26.68
C SER A 219 -0.61 -5.58 -27.54
N GLN A 220 0.51 -6.03 -28.06
CA GLN A 220 1.25 -5.25 -29.05
C GLN A 220 0.55 -5.40 -30.40
N GLN A 221 0.36 -4.30 -31.13
CA GLN A 221 -0.23 -4.35 -32.47
C GLN A 221 0.66 -5.13 -33.42
N SER A 222 0.06 -5.92 -34.30
CA SER A 222 0.79 -6.74 -35.28
C SER A 222 1.58 -5.89 -36.28
N THR A 223 1.23 -4.63 -36.46
CA THR A 223 1.84 -3.70 -37.41
C THR A 223 2.32 -2.48 -36.64
N GLY A 224 3.65 -2.40 -36.33
CA GLY A 224 4.24 -1.26 -35.65
C GLY A 224 4.65 -1.54 -34.19
N ASN A 225 5.06 -0.48 -33.49
CA ASN A 225 5.54 -0.54 -32.10
C ASN A 225 4.51 0.02 -31.11
N SER A 226 3.24 0.14 -31.53
CA SER A 226 2.14 0.65 -30.72
C SER A 226 1.43 -0.49 -29.98
N TRP A 227 0.83 -0.15 -28.87
CA TRP A 227 0.03 -1.08 -28.06
C TRP A 227 -1.45 -0.82 -28.26
N GLU A 228 -2.26 -1.85 -28.04
CA GLU A 228 -3.70 -1.81 -28.02
C GLU A 228 -4.26 -2.41 -26.74
N VAL A 229 -5.50 -2.03 -26.39
CA VAL A 229 -6.19 -2.59 -25.24
C VAL A 229 -7.40 -3.38 -25.73
N SER A 230 -7.34 -4.69 -25.54
CA SER A 230 -8.43 -5.62 -25.85
C SER A 230 -9.48 -5.59 -24.75
N LEU A 231 -10.76 -5.65 -25.12
CA LEU A 231 -11.90 -5.60 -24.23
C LEU A 231 -12.77 -6.83 -24.47
N GLY A 232 -13.24 -7.45 -23.38
CA GLY A 232 -14.27 -8.47 -23.41
C GLY A 232 -15.54 -7.95 -22.76
N PHE A 233 -16.69 -8.16 -23.41
CA PHE A 233 -18.00 -7.76 -22.90
C PHE A 233 -18.75 -8.94 -22.29
N ASN A 234 -19.64 -8.67 -21.36
CA ASN A 234 -20.66 -9.63 -20.96
C ASN A 234 -21.67 -9.83 -22.11
N ARG A 235 -22.58 -10.79 -21.95
CA ARG A 235 -23.54 -11.12 -23.01
C ARG A 235 -24.37 -9.90 -23.46
N GLU A 236 -24.89 -9.15 -22.50
CA GLU A 236 -25.71 -7.97 -22.77
C GLU A 236 -24.91 -6.86 -23.49
N GLY A 237 -23.67 -6.62 -23.01
CA GLY A 237 -22.73 -5.68 -23.62
C GLY A 237 -22.33 -6.08 -25.02
N GLY A 238 -22.12 -7.37 -25.29
CA GLY A 238 -21.85 -7.90 -26.62
C GLY A 238 -23.00 -7.68 -27.59
N GLU A 239 -24.25 -7.88 -27.16
CA GLU A 239 -25.44 -7.63 -27.93
C GLU A 239 -25.61 -6.11 -28.22
N LYS A 240 -25.42 -5.25 -27.24
CA LYS A 240 -25.43 -3.79 -27.41
C LYS A 240 -24.33 -3.32 -28.35
N PHE A 241 -23.12 -3.88 -28.24
CA PHE A 241 -21.99 -3.53 -29.11
C PHE A 241 -22.23 -3.95 -30.56
N ALA A 242 -22.79 -5.14 -30.80
CA ALA A 242 -23.19 -5.60 -32.10
C ALA A 242 -24.26 -4.68 -32.72
N SER A 243 -25.30 -4.31 -31.97
CA SER A 243 -26.34 -3.38 -32.40
C SER A 243 -25.76 -1.99 -32.73
N LEU A 244 -24.91 -1.43 -31.88
CA LEU A 244 -24.25 -0.14 -32.08
C LEU A 244 -23.40 -0.14 -33.36
N THR A 245 -22.59 -1.16 -33.58
CA THR A 245 -21.71 -1.29 -34.74
C THR A 245 -22.49 -1.58 -36.01
N GLN A 246 -23.60 -2.33 -35.94
CA GLN A 246 -24.53 -2.55 -37.05
C GLN A 246 -25.16 -1.23 -37.53
N GLN A 247 -25.57 -0.37 -36.61
CA GLN A 247 -26.23 0.91 -36.91
C GLN A 247 -25.33 1.86 -37.70
N ILE A 248 -24.02 1.84 -37.47
CA ILE A 248 -23.07 2.75 -38.11
C ILE A 248 -22.25 2.08 -39.23
N ALA A 249 -22.37 0.76 -39.42
CA ALA A 249 -21.62 0.00 -40.42
C ALA A 249 -21.89 0.47 -41.84
N GLY A 250 -20.82 0.74 -42.60
CA GLY A 250 -20.92 1.21 -44.00
C GLY A 250 -21.46 2.61 -44.13
N THR A 251 -21.63 3.36 -43.06
CA THR A 251 -21.87 4.80 -43.06
C THR A 251 -20.53 5.52 -42.84
N ASN A 252 -20.48 6.82 -43.07
CA ASN A 252 -19.29 7.62 -42.74
C ASN A 252 -19.25 8.05 -41.27
N ARG A 253 -20.14 7.48 -40.44
CA ARG A 253 -20.21 7.75 -38.99
C ARG A 253 -19.16 6.93 -38.25
N LEU A 254 -18.59 7.51 -37.22
CA LEU A 254 -17.56 6.91 -36.40
C LEU A 254 -18.13 6.29 -35.10
N LEU A 255 -17.51 5.20 -34.68
CA LEU A 255 -17.63 4.68 -33.33
C LEU A 255 -16.66 5.46 -32.45
N GLY A 256 -17.17 6.20 -31.51
CA GLY A 256 -16.35 6.90 -30.50
C GLY A 256 -16.22 6.08 -29.23
N ILE A 257 -15.00 5.93 -28.77
CA ILE A 257 -14.68 5.39 -27.45
C ILE A 257 -14.25 6.58 -26.58
N VAL A 258 -15.08 6.86 -25.57
CA VAL A 258 -14.92 8.02 -24.69
C VAL A 258 -14.56 7.51 -23.29
N LEU A 259 -13.51 8.08 -22.71
CA LEU A 259 -13.04 7.80 -21.35
C LEU A 259 -13.00 9.11 -20.56
N ASP A 260 -13.74 9.18 -19.46
CA ASP A 260 -13.81 10.38 -18.61
C ASP A 260 -14.11 11.68 -19.40
N GLY A 261 -15.03 11.59 -20.37
CA GLY A 261 -15.44 12.71 -21.21
C GLY A 261 -14.40 13.10 -22.28
N ARG A 262 -13.36 12.30 -22.51
CA ARG A 262 -12.38 12.48 -23.59
C ARG A 262 -12.52 11.37 -24.63
N SER A 263 -12.58 11.70 -25.90
CA SER A 263 -12.52 10.70 -26.97
C SER A 263 -11.10 10.15 -27.08
N ILE A 264 -10.93 8.86 -26.80
CA ILE A 264 -9.63 8.17 -26.84
C ILE A 264 -9.41 7.37 -28.12
N SER A 265 -10.50 7.02 -28.83
CA SER A 265 -10.42 6.33 -30.12
C SER A 265 -11.65 6.65 -30.96
N GLU A 266 -11.45 6.87 -32.25
CA GLU A 266 -12.48 7.08 -33.26
C GLU A 266 -12.28 6.08 -34.38
N ALA A 267 -13.19 5.11 -34.51
CA ALA A 267 -13.08 4.01 -35.46
C ALA A 267 -14.23 4.03 -36.48
N SER A 268 -13.91 3.78 -37.74
CA SER A 268 -14.94 3.49 -38.77
C SER A 268 -15.32 2.01 -38.70
N VAL A 269 -16.61 1.71 -38.91
CA VAL A 269 -17.11 0.34 -38.98
C VAL A 269 -17.35 -0.04 -40.43
N GLY A 270 -16.63 -1.04 -40.89
CA GLY A 270 -16.70 -1.47 -42.31
C GLY A 270 -18.08 -1.99 -42.70
N PRO A 271 -18.42 -1.91 -44.01
CA PRO A 271 -19.73 -2.30 -44.52
C PRO A 271 -20.05 -3.80 -44.35
N GLN A 272 -19.06 -4.64 -44.18
CA GLN A 272 -19.21 -6.08 -43.88
C GLN A 272 -19.97 -6.37 -42.58
N PHE A 273 -20.00 -5.42 -41.67
CA PHE A 273 -20.70 -5.54 -40.39
C PHE A 273 -22.15 -5.05 -40.42
N LYS A 274 -22.66 -4.65 -41.59
CA LYS A 274 -24.02 -4.11 -41.72
C LYS A 274 -25.11 -5.13 -41.40
N ALA A 275 -24.86 -6.42 -41.62
CA ALA A 275 -25.84 -7.48 -41.39
C ALA A 275 -26.04 -7.82 -39.91
N ALA A 276 -24.95 -7.91 -39.13
CA ALA A 276 -24.99 -8.44 -37.76
C ALA A 276 -24.20 -7.61 -36.75
N GLY A 277 -23.57 -6.52 -37.18
CA GLY A 277 -22.63 -5.79 -36.34
C GLY A 277 -21.33 -6.58 -36.07
N ILE A 278 -20.51 -6.09 -35.15
CA ILE A 278 -19.34 -6.81 -34.67
C ILE A 278 -19.80 -7.74 -33.52
N ALA A 279 -20.08 -9.01 -33.90
CA ALA A 279 -20.47 -10.05 -32.97
C ALA A 279 -19.24 -10.66 -32.26
N GLY A 280 -19.46 -11.38 -31.16
CA GLY A 280 -18.41 -12.11 -30.44
C GLY A 280 -18.02 -11.48 -29.11
N GLY A 281 -18.60 -10.36 -28.74
CA GLY A 281 -18.42 -9.77 -27.40
C GLY A 281 -17.00 -9.27 -27.11
N ALA A 282 -16.24 -8.93 -28.15
CA ALA A 282 -14.87 -8.42 -28.01
C ALA A 282 -14.65 -7.17 -28.87
N ALA A 283 -13.85 -6.25 -28.38
CA ALA A 283 -13.38 -5.06 -29.09
C ALA A 283 -11.91 -4.78 -28.76
N SER A 284 -11.25 -3.96 -29.57
CA SER A 284 -9.90 -3.47 -29.28
C SER A 284 -9.86 -1.95 -29.38
N ILE A 285 -9.30 -1.30 -28.38
CA ILE A 285 -9.00 0.13 -28.41
C ILE A 285 -7.64 0.28 -29.04
N THR A 286 -7.62 0.73 -30.29
CA THR A 286 -6.39 1.00 -31.02
C THR A 286 -6.06 2.48 -30.95
N GLY A 287 -4.76 2.77 -30.83
CA GLY A 287 -4.23 4.13 -30.75
C GLY A 287 -2.70 4.09 -30.76
N ASN A 288 -2.07 5.25 -30.58
CA ASN A 288 -0.62 5.35 -30.44
C ASN A 288 -0.20 5.17 -28.95
N PHE A 289 -0.69 4.13 -28.31
CA PHE A 289 -0.36 3.87 -26.91
C PHE A 289 1.04 3.32 -26.77
N THR A 290 1.77 3.84 -25.81
CA THR A 290 2.98 3.20 -25.27
C THR A 290 2.61 1.97 -24.45
N ALA A 291 3.59 1.11 -24.16
CA ALA A 291 3.38 -0.06 -23.27
C ALA A 291 2.81 0.33 -21.90
N GLU A 292 3.24 1.49 -21.40
CA GLU A 292 2.86 2.00 -20.09
C GLU A 292 1.45 2.61 -20.11
N GLU A 293 1.12 3.43 -21.11
CA GLU A 293 -0.23 3.96 -21.28
C GLU A 293 -1.27 2.86 -21.48
N ALA A 294 -0.93 1.82 -22.25
CA ALA A 294 -1.81 0.67 -22.43
C ALA A 294 -1.99 -0.12 -21.12
N ARG A 295 -0.94 -0.24 -20.30
CA ARG A 295 -1.02 -0.85 -18.98
C ARG A 295 -1.91 -0.05 -18.04
N ASP A 296 -1.72 1.26 -17.97
CA ASP A 296 -2.49 2.14 -17.12
C ASP A 296 -3.98 2.09 -17.49
N LEU A 297 -4.29 2.10 -18.80
CA LEU A 297 -5.65 1.96 -19.29
C LEU A 297 -6.24 0.57 -18.97
N GLU A 298 -5.49 -0.51 -19.17
CA GLU A 298 -5.88 -1.86 -18.77
C GLU A 298 -6.25 -1.91 -17.29
N VAL A 299 -5.40 -1.37 -16.41
CA VAL A 299 -5.62 -1.35 -14.96
C VAL A 299 -6.87 -0.56 -14.58
N GLN A 300 -7.07 0.61 -15.19
CA GLN A 300 -8.26 1.44 -14.96
C GLN A 300 -9.54 0.70 -15.38
N LEU A 301 -9.54 0.07 -16.54
CA LEU A 301 -10.71 -0.63 -17.06
C LEU A 301 -11.01 -1.93 -16.31
N ARG A 302 -9.98 -2.70 -15.94
CA ARG A 302 -10.13 -3.90 -15.09
C ARG A 302 -10.59 -3.57 -13.67
N GLY A 303 -10.12 -2.46 -13.11
CA GLY A 303 -10.56 -1.98 -11.80
C GLY A 303 -12.00 -1.49 -11.80
N GLY A 304 -12.50 -1.08 -12.95
CA GLY A 304 -13.85 -0.55 -13.15
C GLY A 304 -13.95 0.96 -12.90
N SER A 305 -15.12 1.50 -13.19
CA SER A 305 -15.42 2.91 -12.95
C SER A 305 -15.63 3.22 -11.47
N LEU A 306 -15.10 4.34 -11.01
CA LEU A 306 -15.38 4.84 -9.66
C LEU A 306 -16.84 5.28 -9.55
N PRO A 307 -17.57 4.84 -8.52
CA PRO A 307 -18.95 5.26 -8.29
C PRO A 307 -19.05 6.75 -7.92
N LEU A 308 -18.01 7.29 -7.29
CA LEU A 308 -17.86 8.71 -6.99
C LEU A 308 -16.46 9.17 -7.41
N PRO A 309 -16.31 10.44 -7.88
CA PRO A 309 -15.00 10.96 -8.22
C PRO A 309 -14.14 11.14 -6.97
N VAL A 310 -12.84 10.91 -7.12
CA VAL A 310 -11.86 11.14 -6.06
C VAL A 310 -10.92 12.26 -6.46
N LYS A 311 -10.53 13.08 -5.49
CA LYS A 311 -9.54 14.13 -5.63
C LYS A 311 -8.35 13.82 -4.74
N ILE A 312 -7.16 13.91 -5.30
CA ILE A 312 -5.93 13.80 -4.52
C ILE A 312 -5.71 15.13 -3.82
N VAL A 313 -5.72 15.10 -2.49
CA VAL A 313 -5.56 16.29 -1.65
C VAL A 313 -4.14 16.42 -1.11
N GLU A 314 -3.41 15.31 -0.99
CA GLU A 314 -2.03 15.31 -0.52
C GLU A 314 -1.24 14.19 -1.18
N VAL A 315 -0.01 14.48 -1.57
CA VAL A 315 0.99 13.52 -2.02
C VAL A 315 2.23 13.69 -1.14
N ARG A 316 2.60 12.65 -0.42
CA ARG A 316 3.79 12.62 0.41
C ARG A 316 4.72 11.52 -0.09
N THR A 317 5.95 11.88 -0.43
CA THR A 317 6.96 10.92 -0.89
C THR A 317 8.09 10.81 0.12
N VAL A 318 8.47 9.58 0.44
CA VAL A 318 9.63 9.25 1.28
C VAL A 318 10.69 8.62 0.39
N GLY A 319 11.83 9.28 0.25
CA GLY A 319 12.93 8.77 -0.57
C GLY A 319 13.50 7.45 0.00
N PRO A 320 13.95 6.51 -0.86
CA PRO A 320 14.52 5.24 -0.42
C PRO A 320 15.76 5.39 0.47
N SER A 321 16.56 6.42 0.24
CA SER A 321 17.75 6.74 1.07
C SER A 321 17.36 7.07 2.51
N LEU A 322 16.28 7.84 2.67
CA LEU A 322 15.74 8.22 3.99
C LEU A 322 15.19 6.99 4.73
N GLY A 323 14.49 6.11 4.03
CA GLY A 323 14.00 4.84 4.58
C GLY A 323 15.15 3.94 5.06
N ALA A 324 16.20 3.79 4.26
CA ALA A 324 17.38 3.00 4.61
C ALA A 324 18.13 3.58 5.82
N GLU A 325 18.25 4.91 5.92
CA GLU A 325 18.85 5.57 7.07
C GLU A 325 18.02 5.41 8.34
N ASN A 326 16.69 5.51 8.23
CA ASN A 326 15.77 5.26 9.34
C ASN A 326 15.89 3.81 9.88
N ILE A 327 15.98 2.81 8.98
CA ILE A 327 16.23 1.41 9.39
C ILE A 327 17.55 1.29 10.13
N ARG A 328 18.62 1.83 9.58
CA ARG A 328 19.96 1.76 10.18
C ARG A 328 19.98 2.40 11.57
N SER A 329 19.43 3.61 11.68
CA SER A 329 19.38 4.35 12.95
C SER A 329 18.53 3.61 13.98
N SER A 330 17.37 3.09 13.60
CA SER A 330 16.48 2.31 14.47
C SER A 330 17.14 1.01 14.93
N LEU A 331 17.84 0.32 14.04
CA LEU A 331 18.57 -0.92 14.36
C LEU A 331 19.72 -0.65 15.35
N VAL A 332 20.51 0.39 15.11
CA VAL A 332 21.59 0.80 16.02
C VAL A 332 21.03 1.18 17.38
N ALA A 333 19.98 2.00 17.44
CA ALA A 333 19.33 2.38 18.69
C ALA A 333 18.74 1.17 19.43
N GLY A 334 18.08 0.24 18.72
CA GLY A 334 17.53 -0.98 19.30
C GLY A 334 18.60 -1.91 19.87
N ILE A 335 19.69 -2.15 19.13
CA ILE A 335 20.81 -2.98 19.60
C ILE A 335 21.51 -2.32 20.79
N ALA A 336 21.78 -1.01 20.71
CA ALA A 336 22.42 -0.28 21.82
C ALA A 336 21.54 -0.31 23.07
N GLY A 337 20.22 -0.10 22.95
CA GLY A 337 19.27 -0.20 24.05
C GLY A 337 19.24 -1.59 24.67
N LEU A 338 19.15 -2.64 23.86
CA LEU A 338 19.20 -4.04 24.32
C LEU A 338 20.50 -4.36 25.03
N ALA A 339 21.65 -3.92 24.50
CA ALA A 339 22.95 -4.15 25.09
C ALA A 339 23.09 -3.45 26.48
N LEU A 340 22.59 -2.22 26.57
CA LEU A 340 22.61 -1.45 27.82
C LEU A 340 21.71 -2.10 28.89
N VAL A 341 20.52 -2.56 28.51
CA VAL A 341 19.60 -3.29 29.38
C VAL A 341 20.23 -4.63 29.81
N ALA A 342 20.83 -5.38 28.89
CA ALA A 342 21.49 -6.64 29.18
C ALA A 342 22.65 -6.44 30.18
N LEU A 343 23.48 -5.41 29.97
CA LEU A 343 24.56 -5.04 30.85
C LEU A 343 24.01 -4.70 32.25
N PHE A 344 22.98 -3.85 32.33
CA PHE A 344 22.35 -3.50 33.60
C PHE A 344 21.83 -4.74 34.33
N MET A 345 21.11 -5.62 33.66
CA MET A 345 20.55 -6.83 34.27
C MET A 345 21.62 -7.76 34.79
N VAL A 346 22.73 -7.96 34.06
CA VAL A 346 23.83 -8.83 34.52
C VAL A 346 24.57 -8.22 35.70
N LEU A 347 24.81 -6.91 35.69
CA LEU A 347 25.54 -6.23 36.78
C LEU A 347 24.71 -6.21 38.08
N VAL A 348 23.40 -5.93 38.00
CA VAL A 348 22.54 -5.75 39.19
C VAL A 348 21.98 -7.08 39.71
N TYR A 349 21.58 -7.98 38.80
CA TYR A 349 20.91 -9.24 39.13
C TYR A 349 21.79 -10.48 38.97
N ARG A 350 23.02 -10.34 38.50
CA ARG A 350 24.02 -11.44 38.42
C ARG A 350 23.45 -12.64 37.64
N LEU A 351 23.38 -13.85 38.23
CA LEU A 351 22.89 -15.06 37.59
C LEU A 351 21.43 -14.95 37.12
N PRO A 352 20.44 -14.49 37.88
CA PRO A 352 19.12 -14.14 37.40
C PRO A 352 19.12 -13.17 36.22
N GLY A 353 20.04 -12.18 36.25
CA GLY A 353 20.20 -11.23 35.13
C GLY A 353 20.60 -11.90 33.81
N VAL A 354 21.51 -12.88 33.88
CA VAL A 354 21.86 -13.68 32.66
C VAL A 354 20.63 -14.43 32.12
N VAL A 355 19.84 -15.01 33.04
CA VAL A 355 18.57 -15.69 32.62
C VAL A 355 17.60 -14.72 32.02
N ALA A 356 17.47 -13.51 32.57
CA ALA A 356 16.60 -12.48 31.98
C ALA A 356 17.07 -12.04 30.59
N VAL A 357 18.37 -11.92 30.36
CA VAL A 357 18.91 -11.62 29.02
C VAL A 357 18.58 -12.72 28.00
N LEU A 358 18.69 -13.99 28.39
CA LEU A 358 18.26 -15.12 27.55
C LEU A 358 16.74 -15.09 27.27
N ALA A 359 15.93 -14.83 28.30
CA ALA A 359 14.50 -14.70 28.15
C ALA A 359 14.11 -13.50 27.27
N LEU A 360 14.85 -12.38 27.37
CA LEU A 360 14.68 -11.22 26.53
C LEU A 360 15.04 -11.49 25.07
N SER A 361 16.07 -12.29 24.82
CA SER A 361 16.42 -12.73 23.47
C SER A 361 15.32 -13.61 22.86
N LEU A 362 14.73 -14.51 23.65
CA LEU A 362 13.56 -15.30 23.23
C LEU A 362 12.33 -14.41 23.00
N TYR A 363 12.11 -13.43 23.84
CA TYR A 363 11.05 -12.45 23.70
C TYR A 363 11.17 -11.69 22.37
N ALA A 364 12.35 -11.16 22.05
CA ALA A 364 12.59 -10.46 20.80
C ALA A 364 12.35 -11.37 19.57
N LEU A 365 12.83 -12.63 19.63
CA LEU A 365 12.63 -13.62 18.58
C LEU A 365 11.15 -13.93 18.38
N PHE A 366 10.38 -14.15 19.44
CA PHE A 366 8.95 -14.44 19.36
C PHE A 366 8.14 -13.23 18.85
N ASN A 367 8.50 -12.01 19.25
CA ASN A 367 7.88 -10.80 18.70
C ASN A 367 8.05 -10.70 17.19
N LEU A 368 9.28 -10.84 16.70
CA LEU A 368 9.57 -10.79 15.28
C LEU A 368 8.85 -11.90 14.50
N ALA A 369 8.77 -13.11 15.09
CA ALA A 369 8.04 -14.22 14.49
C ALA A 369 6.53 -13.95 14.39
N ILE A 370 5.92 -13.33 15.40
CA ILE A 370 4.50 -12.95 15.37
C ILE A 370 4.28 -11.83 14.34
N TYR A 371 5.18 -10.85 14.24
CA TYR A 371 5.08 -9.81 13.21
C TYR A 371 5.19 -10.37 11.79
N ALA A 372 5.97 -11.43 11.59
CA ALA A 372 6.06 -12.11 10.30
C ALA A 372 4.81 -12.98 10.01
N LEU A 373 4.23 -13.61 11.05
CA LEU A 373 3.06 -14.50 10.94
C LEU A 373 1.76 -13.72 10.72
N ILE A 374 1.55 -12.67 11.51
CA ILE A 374 0.45 -11.72 11.33
C ILE A 374 1.04 -10.57 10.53
N PRO A 375 0.68 -10.36 9.25
CA PRO A 375 1.35 -9.38 8.39
C PRO A 375 1.20 -7.94 8.95
N VAL A 376 1.96 -7.67 10.01
CA VAL A 376 2.02 -6.35 10.65
C VAL A 376 3.02 -5.51 9.89
N THR A 377 2.55 -4.43 9.30
CA THR A 377 3.43 -3.45 8.65
C THR A 377 4.23 -2.68 9.70
N LEU A 378 5.53 -2.94 9.77
CA LEU A 378 6.46 -2.27 10.67
C LEU A 378 6.75 -0.85 10.17
N THR A 379 6.27 0.14 10.93
CA THR A 379 6.55 1.58 10.73
C THR A 379 7.53 2.08 11.79
N LEU A 380 8.06 3.29 11.64
CA LEU A 380 8.91 3.91 12.70
C LEU A 380 8.22 3.92 14.07
N PRO A 381 6.95 4.34 14.22
CA PRO A 381 6.23 4.20 15.48
C PRO A 381 6.06 2.75 15.93
N GLY A 382 5.89 1.81 15.00
CA GLY A 382 5.82 0.38 15.32
C GLY A 382 7.11 -0.16 15.93
N ILE A 383 8.27 0.24 15.39
CA ILE A 383 9.58 -0.08 16.00
C ILE A 383 9.71 0.55 17.40
N ALA A 384 9.27 1.80 17.56
CA ALA A 384 9.27 2.45 18.89
C ALA A 384 8.38 1.69 19.89
N GLY A 385 7.21 1.19 19.46
CA GLY A 385 6.35 0.32 20.27
C GLY A 385 7.04 -0.98 20.68
N PHE A 386 7.76 -1.61 19.75
CA PHE A 386 8.58 -2.80 20.05
C PHE A 386 9.68 -2.49 21.08
N ILE A 387 10.46 -1.43 20.91
CA ILE A 387 11.52 -1.03 21.83
C ILE A 387 10.93 -0.73 23.22
N LEU A 388 9.80 -0.02 23.28
CA LEU A 388 9.12 0.26 24.55
C LEU A 388 8.67 -1.05 25.24
N SER A 389 8.14 -1.99 24.48
CA SER A 389 7.68 -3.28 25.00
C SER A 389 8.84 -4.15 25.53
N VAL A 390 10.05 -4.02 24.95
CA VAL A 390 11.29 -4.61 25.50
C VAL A 390 11.57 -4.10 26.92
N GLY A 391 11.44 -2.79 27.14
CA GLY A 391 11.58 -2.19 28.48
C GLY A 391 10.62 -2.80 29.49
N MET A 392 9.34 -2.91 29.11
CA MET A 392 8.31 -3.52 29.98
C MET A 392 8.52 -5.03 30.22
N ALA A 393 9.08 -5.75 29.24
CA ALA A 393 9.43 -7.16 29.42
C ALA A 393 10.56 -7.35 30.44
N VAL A 394 11.51 -6.41 30.49
CA VAL A 394 12.58 -6.40 31.50
C VAL A 394 12.02 -6.04 32.87
N ASP A 395 11.12 -5.06 32.95
CA ASP A 395 10.52 -4.61 34.22
C ASP A 395 9.77 -5.75 34.92
N ALA A 396 9.06 -6.60 34.20
CA ALA A 396 8.46 -7.81 34.76
C ALA A 396 9.49 -8.75 35.40
N ASN A 397 10.67 -8.94 34.79
CA ASN A 397 11.75 -9.74 35.37
C ASN A 397 12.39 -9.07 36.59
N VAL A 398 12.55 -7.74 36.56
CA VAL A 398 13.04 -6.95 37.70
C VAL A 398 12.13 -7.13 38.89
N LEU A 399 10.82 -6.98 38.74
CA LEU A 399 9.85 -7.19 39.81
C LEU A 399 9.95 -8.61 40.42
N ILE A 400 10.04 -9.63 39.57
CA ILE A 400 10.20 -11.02 40.02
C ILE A 400 11.48 -11.15 40.83
N PHE A 401 12.61 -10.65 40.32
CA PHE A 401 13.89 -10.83 40.96
C PHE A 401 14.04 -10.06 42.28
N GLU A 402 13.45 -8.88 42.39
CA GLU A 402 13.40 -8.16 43.66
C GLU A 402 12.59 -8.93 44.72
N ARG A 403 11.44 -9.52 44.34
CA ARG A 403 10.67 -10.38 45.24
C ARG A 403 11.47 -11.64 45.64
N VAL A 404 12.20 -12.24 44.71
CA VAL A 404 13.09 -13.37 45.03
C VAL A 404 14.20 -12.94 46.01
N LYS A 405 14.79 -11.76 45.84
CA LYS A 405 15.81 -11.23 46.77
C LYS A 405 15.23 -10.94 48.15
N GLU A 406 14.03 -10.36 48.23
CA GLU A 406 13.32 -10.13 49.50
C GLU A 406 13.10 -11.44 50.27
N GLU A 407 12.63 -12.49 49.59
CA GLU A 407 12.43 -13.81 50.20
C GLU A 407 13.75 -14.48 50.66
N LEU A 408 14.82 -14.31 49.89
CA LEU A 408 16.16 -14.78 50.31
C LEU A 408 16.71 -14.04 51.53
N ARG A 409 16.50 -12.72 51.61
CA ARG A 409 16.85 -11.91 52.77
C ARG A 409 16.03 -12.28 53.99
N ALA A 410 14.80 -12.73 53.81
CA ALA A 410 13.95 -13.26 54.88
C ALA A 410 14.35 -14.67 55.36
N GLY A 411 15.41 -15.27 54.76
CA GLY A 411 15.94 -16.57 55.19
C GLY A 411 15.27 -17.80 54.56
N ASN A 412 14.44 -17.61 53.55
CA ASN A 412 13.82 -18.72 52.81
C ASN A 412 14.85 -19.44 51.92
N THR A 413 14.63 -20.75 51.69
CA THR A 413 15.49 -21.50 50.78
C THR A 413 15.36 -20.99 49.35
N LEU A 414 16.43 -21.09 48.53
CA LEU A 414 16.50 -20.54 47.18
C LEU A 414 15.33 -20.99 46.28
N ILE A 415 14.99 -22.29 46.33
CA ILE A 415 13.90 -22.84 45.53
C ILE A 415 12.54 -22.24 45.95
N ARG A 416 12.30 -22.14 47.26
CA ARG A 416 11.09 -21.53 47.81
C ARG A 416 11.02 -20.04 47.49
N SER A 417 12.13 -19.33 47.64
CA SER A 417 12.21 -17.90 47.29
C SER A 417 11.87 -17.62 45.81
N ILE A 418 12.35 -18.47 44.92
CA ILE A 418 11.99 -18.37 43.49
C ILE A 418 10.48 -18.57 43.33
N ASP A 419 9.90 -19.66 43.85
CA ASP A 419 8.49 -19.96 43.65
C ASP A 419 7.57 -18.89 44.29
N THR A 420 7.90 -18.43 45.49
CA THR A 420 7.15 -17.37 46.17
C THR A 420 7.32 -16.02 45.47
N GLY A 421 8.53 -15.66 45.05
CA GLY A 421 8.79 -14.41 44.31
C GLY A 421 7.97 -14.29 43.02
N PHE A 422 7.89 -15.37 42.24
CA PHE A 422 7.01 -15.41 41.06
C PHE A 422 5.53 -15.25 41.41
N SER A 423 5.07 -15.86 42.51
CA SER A 423 3.67 -15.76 42.96
C SER A 423 3.32 -14.35 43.45
N LEU A 424 4.21 -13.72 44.22
CA LEU A 424 4.01 -12.37 44.75
C LEU A 424 4.09 -11.29 43.67
N ALA A 425 4.97 -11.45 42.67
CA ALA A 425 5.10 -10.49 41.57
C ALA A 425 3.95 -10.58 40.58
N PHE A 426 3.25 -11.72 40.49
CA PHE A 426 2.28 -12.01 39.46
C PHE A 426 1.17 -10.95 39.36
N SER A 427 0.54 -10.57 40.47
CA SER A 427 -0.56 -9.58 40.47
C SER A 427 -0.10 -8.22 39.94
N SER A 428 1.05 -7.72 40.43
CA SER A 428 1.58 -6.42 40.01
C SER A 428 1.96 -6.41 38.50
N ILE A 429 2.54 -7.51 38.01
CA ILE A 429 2.88 -7.66 36.59
C ILE A 429 1.60 -7.69 35.76
N LEU A 430 0.59 -8.46 36.17
CA LEU A 430 -0.68 -8.55 35.45
C LEU A 430 -1.40 -7.19 35.41
N ASP A 431 -1.47 -6.47 36.51
CA ASP A 431 -2.11 -5.15 36.59
C ASP A 431 -1.45 -4.14 35.64
N GLY A 432 -0.12 -4.10 35.61
CA GLY A 432 0.62 -3.23 34.68
C GLY A 432 0.39 -3.59 33.21
N HIS A 433 0.37 -4.88 32.88
CA HIS A 433 0.09 -5.33 31.50
C HIS A 433 -1.36 -5.07 31.08
N VAL A 434 -2.35 -5.28 31.96
CA VAL A 434 -3.76 -4.96 31.68
C VAL A 434 -3.94 -3.46 31.42
N THR A 435 -3.32 -2.61 32.25
CA THR A 435 -3.37 -1.15 32.05
C THR A 435 -2.75 -0.75 30.71
N GLY A 436 -1.60 -1.34 30.36
CA GLY A 436 -0.97 -1.12 29.07
C GLY A 436 -1.84 -1.59 27.90
N LEU A 437 -2.49 -2.75 27.99
CA LEU A 437 -3.39 -3.26 26.97
C LEU A 437 -4.62 -2.38 26.78
N ILE A 438 -5.21 -1.85 27.87
CA ILE A 438 -6.32 -0.89 27.78
C ILE A 438 -5.89 0.35 26.99
N SER A 439 -4.68 0.86 27.25
CA SER A 439 -4.13 2.00 26.51
C SER A 439 -3.93 1.66 25.02
N CYS A 440 -3.43 0.45 24.71
CA CYS A 440 -3.29 -0.02 23.33
C CYS A 440 -4.64 -0.10 22.61
N VAL A 441 -5.70 -0.61 23.28
CA VAL A 441 -7.05 -0.67 22.73
C VAL A 441 -7.56 0.73 22.41
N ALA A 442 -7.42 1.68 23.33
CA ALA A 442 -7.80 3.07 23.09
C ALA A 442 -7.07 3.69 21.91
N LEU A 443 -5.74 3.49 21.82
CA LEU A 443 -4.91 3.98 20.70
C LEU A 443 -5.28 3.31 19.36
N PHE A 444 -5.68 2.04 19.37
CA PHE A 444 -6.07 1.33 18.17
C PHE A 444 -7.41 1.86 17.59
N PHE A 445 -8.40 2.11 18.43
CA PHE A 445 -9.71 2.58 17.98
C PHE A 445 -9.74 4.09 17.69
N LEU A 446 -9.05 4.90 18.50
CA LEU A 446 -9.06 6.36 18.38
C LEU A 446 -7.92 6.90 17.52
N GLY A 447 -6.85 6.12 17.30
CA GLY A 447 -5.66 6.53 16.56
C GLY A 447 -5.82 6.46 15.04
N THR A 448 -4.98 7.21 14.35
CA THR A 448 -4.78 7.15 12.89
C THR A 448 -3.78 6.04 12.52
N GLY A 449 -3.61 5.75 11.23
CA GLY A 449 -2.83 4.61 10.71
C GLY A 449 -1.47 4.35 11.40
N LEU A 450 -0.62 5.37 11.55
CA LEU A 450 0.68 5.24 12.20
C LEU A 450 0.56 4.90 13.70
N VAL A 451 -0.40 5.50 14.39
CA VAL A 451 -0.66 5.25 15.82
C VAL A 451 -1.25 3.85 16.04
N LYS A 452 -2.07 3.35 15.09
CA LYS A 452 -2.58 1.98 15.13
C LYS A 452 -1.45 0.96 15.03
N GLY A 453 -0.47 1.18 14.15
CA GLY A 453 0.71 0.33 14.04
C GLY A 453 1.49 0.25 15.36
N PHE A 454 1.74 1.38 16.01
CA PHE A 454 2.34 1.45 17.35
C PHE A 454 1.53 0.65 18.38
N ALA A 455 0.20 0.86 18.43
CA ALA A 455 -0.67 0.19 19.40
C ALA A 455 -0.66 -1.34 19.24
N VAL A 456 -0.69 -1.83 18.00
CA VAL A 456 -0.64 -3.27 17.70
C VAL A 456 0.70 -3.88 18.12
N THR A 457 1.83 -3.27 17.72
CA THR A 457 3.16 -3.79 18.07
C THR A 457 3.39 -3.78 19.58
N LEU A 458 2.93 -2.74 20.28
CA LEU A 458 2.99 -2.64 21.73
C LEU A 458 2.12 -3.70 22.41
N ALA A 459 0.88 -3.91 21.94
CA ALA A 459 -0.03 -4.91 22.51
C ALA A 459 0.52 -6.34 22.36
N ILE A 460 1.03 -6.69 21.18
CA ILE A 460 1.70 -7.98 20.95
C ILE A 460 2.90 -8.13 21.90
N GLY A 461 3.71 -7.08 22.02
CA GLY A 461 4.85 -7.06 22.94
C GLY A 461 4.45 -7.28 24.39
N LEU A 462 3.39 -6.62 24.87
CA LEU A 462 2.87 -6.81 26.23
C LEU A 462 2.41 -8.26 26.50
N LEU A 463 1.66 -8.85 25.57
CA LEU A 463 1.20 -10.22 25.70
C LEU A 463 2.36 -11.22 25.73
N LEU A 464 3.36 -11.01 24.88
CA LEU A 464 4.55 -11.86 24.84
C LEU A 464 5.45 -11.64 26.05
N SER A 465 5.58 -10.42 26.56
CA SER A 465 6.38 -10.15 27.75
C SER A 465 5.82 -10.90 28.98
N LEU A 466 4.50 -10.91 29.13
CA LEU A 466 3.83 -11.69 30.16
C LEU A 466 4.15 -13.18 30.03
N PHE A 467 4.03 -13.73 28.82
CA PHE A 467 4.35 -15.12 28.54
C PHE A 467 5.83 -15.44 28.84
N THR A 468 6.77 -14.62 28.37
CA THR A 468 8.20 -14.87 28.52
C THR A 468 8.65 -14.71 29.96
N ALA A 469 8.17 -13.70 30.68
CA ALA A 469 8.50 -13.50 32.08
C ALA A 469 7.99 -14.64 32.97
N LEU A 470 6.73 -15.04 32.83
CA LEU A 470 6.11 -16.04 33.68
C LEU A 470 6.45 -17.48 33.30
N THR A 471 6.69 -17.75 32.04
CA THR A 471 6.92 -19.11 31.53
C THR A 471 8.38 -19.37 31.20
N CYS A 472 9.00 -18.55 30.32
CA CYS A 472 10.37 -18.78 29.89
C CYS A 472 11.37 -18.53 31.01
N THR A 473 11.30 -17.35 31.68
CA THR A 473 12.22 -17.02 32.77
C THR A 473 12.11 -18.01 33.94
N ARG A 474 10.87 -18.38 34.31
CA ARG A 474 10.62 -19.36 35.37
C ARG A 474 11.19 -20.73 35.01
N SER A 475 10.98 -21.19 33.78
CA SER A 475 11.46 -22.49 33.31
C SER A 475 12.99 -22.54 33.23
N LEU A 476 13.61 -21.46 32.73
CA LEU A 476 15.08 -21.32 32.68
C LEU A 476 15.70 -21.30 34.09
N LEU A 477 15.15 -20.52 35.03
CA LEU A 477 15.63 -20.49 36.42
C LEU A 477 15.51 -21.86 37.09
N ARG A 478 14.37 -22.54 36.92
CA ARG A 478 14.17 -23.88 37.49
C ARG A 478 15.09 -24.92 36.85
N LEU A 479 15.38 -24.81 35.55
CA LEU A 479 16.36 -25.68 34.89
C LEU A 479 17.74 -25.45 35.44
N LEU A 480 18.19 -24.20 35.62
CA LEU A 480 19.47 -23.86 36.23
C LEU A 480 19.59 -24.40 37.68
N MET A 481 18.48 -24.37 38.42
CA MET A 481 18.43 -24.92 39.76
C MET A 481 18.48 -26.45 39.77
N SER A 482 18.40 -27.16 38.68
CA SER A 482 18.64 -28.60 38.61
C SER A 482 20.13 -28.95 38.74
N TYR A 483 21.04 -28.00 38.48
CA TYR A 483 22.48 -28.17 38.61
C TYR A 483 22.97 -27.74 40.00
N PRO A 484 23.54 -28.65 40.81
CA PRO A 484 23.96 -28.34 42.21
C PRO A 484 24.97 -27.18 42.31
N ALA A 485 25.85 -27.04 41.33
CA ALA A 485 26.87 -25.98 41.27
C ALA A 485 26.30 -24.56 41.23
N LEU A 486 25.07 -24.39 40.70
CA LEU A 486 24.39 -23.10 40.51
C LEU A 486 23.40 -22.77 41.65
N ARG A 487 23.19 -23.68 42.61
CA ARG A 487 22.27 -23.49 43.75
C ARG A 487 22.86 -22.67 44.87
N ARG A 488 23.67 -21.66 44.57
CA ARG A 488 24.27 -20.82 45.60
C ARG A 488 23.50 -19.51 45.75
N PRO A 489 22.94 -19.19 46.95
CA PRO A 489 22.21 -17.92 47.17
C PRO A 489 23.04 -16.68 46.83
N THR A 490 24.40 -16.78 46.96
CA THR A 490 25.35 -15.71 46.64
C THR A 490 25.35 -15.29 45.16
N TYR A 491 24.84 -16.12 44.26
CA TYR A 491 24.65 -15.75 42.85
C TYR A 491 23.40 -14.87 42.63
N PHE A 492 22.51 -14.81 43.63
CA PHE A 492 21.26 -14.02 43.57
C PHE A 492 21.38 -12.72 44.37
N VAL A 493 21.99 -12.82 45.59
CA VAL A 493 22.14 -11.72 46.55
C VAL A 493 23.59 -11.69 47.04
N PRO A 494 24.17 -10.50 47.26
CA PRO A 494 25.49 -10.41 47.86
C PRO A 494 25.54 -11.11 49.23
N ALA A 495 26.63 -11.82 49.54
CA ALA A 495 26.79 -12.59 50.80
C ALA A 495 26.51 -11.75 52.04
N ARG A 496 26.84 -10.45 52.03
CA ARG A 496 26.62 -9.51 53.13
C ARG A 496 25.13 -9.26 53.46
N GLU A 497 24.25 -9.57 52.56
CA GLU A 497 22.79 -9.33 52.67
C GLU A 497 22.03 -10.61 53.04
N LEU A 498 22.71 -11.74 53.10
CA LEU A 498 22.14 -13.02 53.52
C LEU A 498 22.17 -13.19 55.03
N PRO A 499 21.14 -13.82 55.64
CA PRO A 499 21.16 -14.15 57.08
C PRO A 499 22.33 -15.06 57.42
N SER A 500 22.86 -14.90 58.67
CA SER A 500 23.95 -15.72 59.16
C SER A 500 23.57 -17.21 59.18
N GLY A 501 24.20 -18.00 58.27
CA GLY A 501 23.92 -19.42 58.07
C GLY A 501 23.28 -19.82 56.76
N ALA A 502 22.94 -18.88 55.89
CA ALA A 502 22.35 -19.13 54.56
C ALA A 502 23.38 -18.97 53.39
N ALA A 503 24.67 -18.70 53.69
CA ALA A 503 25.72 -18.51 52.70
C ALA A 503 26.36 -19.81 52.23
#